data_f65303f766e402834d4b7722be541e6a
#
_entry.id   f65303f766e402834d4b7722be541e6a
#
_cell.length_a   1.000
_cell.length_b   1.000
_cell.length_c   1.000
_cell.angle_alpha   90.00
_cell.angle_beta   90.00
_cell.angle_gamma   90.00
#
_symmetry.space_group_name_H-M   'P 1'
#
loop_
_entity.id
_entity.type
_entity.pdbx_description
1 polymer ?
#
loop_
_entity_poly.entity_id
_entity_poly.type
_entity_poly.pdbx_seq_one_letter_code
_entity_poly.pdbx_strand_id
1 'polypeptide(L)'
;ELLPLSTIRLDRENISSIGKLQSLGDIHSLYLQQNKIEKIENLDSFPNLRFLCLAGNRIQRVENLQPLAHLCALDLSHNQIQVLDTEELPRSLQLLDLTGNECTLQDGYRELVLAALPRLLQLDAQPIHGEEEEGGGSSSSKDEDDELLPEPSGPFTVDKGFFADLRRELAGRSQRRRRETLQEHRARLDELQERRELLLGTHRD
;
A
#
# COMPACT_ATOMS: atom_id res chain seq x y z
N GLU A 1 -9.11 31.92 -4.92
CA GLU A 1 -9.69 30.60 -5.23
C GLU A 1 -8.96 29.59 -4.38
N LEU A 2 -9.67 29.05 -3.37
CA LEU A 2 -9.15 27.95 -2.56
C LEU A 2 -9.12 26.70 -3.46
N LEU A 3 -7.93 26.17 -3.70
CA LEU A 3 -7.76 24.87 -4.36
C LEU A 3 -8.57 23.82 -3.59
N PRO A 4 -9.38 22.99 -4.25
CA PRO A 4 -10.15 21.96 -3.57
C PRO A 4 -9.19 21.05 -2.80
N LEU A 5 -9.52 20.74 -1.54
CA LEU A 5 -8.78 19.80 -0.70
C LEU A 5 -8.86 18.42 -1.33
N SER A 6 -7.94 18.13 -2.26
CA SER A 6 -7.90 16.84 -2.95
C SER A 6 -7.27 15.74 -2.12
N THR A 7 -6.67 16.09 -0.97
CA THR A 7 -5.95 15.15 -0.09
C THR A 7 -6.39 15.34 1.35
N ILE A 8 -6.80 14.26 1.99
CA ILE A 8 -7.19 14.23 3.41
C ILE A 8 -6.30 13.26 4.16
N ARG A 9 -5.75 13.72 5.28
CA ARG A 9 -4.93 12.93 6.20
C ARG A 9 -5.60 12.81 7.55
N LEU A 10 -5.94 11.58 7.93
CA LEU A 10 -6.60 11.22 9.19
C LEU A 10 -5.88 10.02 9.81
N ASP A 11 -4.55 10.02 9.76
CA ASP A 11 -3.74 8.97 10.36
C ASP A 11 -3.69 9.12 11.89
N ARG A 12 -3.79 7.99 12.61
CA ARG A 12 -3.72 7.91 14.09
C ARG A 12 -4.86 8.61 14.83
N GLU A 13 -6.02 8.78 14.20
CA GLU A 13 -7.18 9.48 14.78
C GLU A 13 -8.14 8.53 15.52
N ASN A 14 -7.75 7.26 15.79
CA ASN A 14 -8.60 6.25 16.41
C ASN A 14 -9.92 5.98 15.67
N ILE A 15 -9.95 6.17 14.36
CA ILE A 15 -11.12 5.95 13.52
C ILE A 15 -11.42 4.44 13.46
N SER A 16 -12.66 4.06 13.72
CA SER A 16 -13.13 2.68 13.65
C SER A 16 -14.03 2.39 12.45
N SER A 17 -14.57 3.42 11.79
CA SER A 17 -15.46 3.29 10.63
C SER A 17 -15.24 4.40 9.63
N ILE A 18 -15.15 4.03 8.36
CA ILE A 18 -15.00 4.97 7.23
C ILE A 18 -16.32 5.72 6.96
N GLY A 19 -17.46 5.13 7.32
CA GLY A 19 -18.78 5.70 7.05
C GLY A 19 -19.02 7.10 7.61
N LYS A 20 -18.25 7.52 8.61
CA LYS A 20 -18.33 8.87 9.16
C LYS A 20 -17.67 9.93 8.27
N LEU A 21 -16.96 9.53 7.22
CA LEU A 21 -16.19 10.42 6.35
C LEU A 21 -16.93 10.84 5.08
N GLN A 22 -18.18 10.39 4.89
CA GLN A 22 -18.97 10.62 3.66
C GLN A 22 -19.17 12.09 3.30
N SER A 23 -19.05 13.00 4.25
CA SER A 23 -19.25 14.46 4.04
C SER A 23 -17.99 15.18 3.56
N LEU A 24 -16.88 14.50 3.31
CA LEU A 24 -15.59 15.14 3.01
C LEU A 24 -15.47 15.65 1.57
N GLY A 25 -16.47 15.39 0.72
CA GLY A 25 -16.52 15.92 -0.64
C GLY A 25 -15.64 15.18 -1.64
N ASP A 26 -15.27 15.85 -2.72
CA ASP A 26 -14.51 15.28 -3.83
C ASP A 26 -13.02 15.22 -3.50
N ILE A 27 -12.56 14.03 -3.07
CA ILE A 27 -11.16 13.79 -2.68
C ILE A 27 -10.49 12.81 -3.65
N HIS A 28 -9.18 13.01 -3.86
CA HIS A 28 -8.35 12.15 -4.70
C HIS A 28 -7.42 11.26 -3.88
N SER A 29 -7.05 11.69 -2.67
CA SER A 29 -6.14 10.95 -1.79
C SER A 29 -6.66 10.92 -0.36
N LEU A 30 -6.76 9.71 0.22
CA LEU A 30 -7.24 9.48 1.58
C LEU A 30 -6.23 8.66 2.37
N TYR A 31 -5.74 9.24 3.47
CA TYR A 31 -4.79 8.62 4.37
C TYR A 31 -5.48 8.27 5.68
N LEU A 32 -5.64 6.99 5.96
CA LEU A 32 -6.30 6.43 7.15
C LEU A 32 -5.41 5.43 7.89
N GLN A 33 -4.08 5.53 7.72
CA GLN A 33 -3.17 4.57 8.33
C GLN A 33 -3.16 4.67 9.86
N GLN A 34 -2.88 3.52 10.51
CA GLN A 34 -2.76 3.41 11.98
C GLN A 34 -4.03 3.85 12.73
N ASN A 35 -5.18 3.41 12.22
CA ASN A 35 -6.47 3.57 12.87
C ASN A 35 -6.99 2.20 13.40
N LYS A 36 -8.27 2.10 13.69
CA LYS A 36 -8.93 0.88 14.20
C LYS A 36 -10.01 0.38 13.24
N ILE A 37 -9.81 0.59 11.93
CA ILE A 37 -10.78 0.24 10.89
C ILE A 37 -10.79 -1.27 10.71
N GLU A 38 -11.97 -1.90 10.80
CA GLU A 38 -12.13 -3.34 10.66
C GLU A 38 -12.74 -3.73 9.31
N LYS A 39 -13.47 -2.80 8.67
CA LYS A 39 -14.16 -3.02 7.39
C LYS A 39 -13.91 -1.90 6.41
N ILE A 40 -13.77 -2.28 5.14
CA ILE A 40 -13.79 -1.34 4.02
C ILE A 40 -15.25 -1.11 3.66
N GLU A 41 -15.74 0.12 3.86
CA GLU A 41 -17.14 0.47 3.64
C GLU A 41 -17.29 1.91 3.20
N ASN A 42 -18.42 2.23 2.54
CA ASN A 42 -18.84 3.60 2.22
C ASN A 42 -17.80 4.40 1.38
N LEU A 43 -16.99 3.73 0.59
CA LEU A 43 -16.03 4.36 -0.32
C LEU A 43 -16.67 4.81 -1.64
N ASP A 44 -17.88 4.38 -1.94
CA ASP A 44 -18.72 4.82 -3.05
C ASP A 44 -18.97 6.34 -3.04
N SER A 45 -18.86 6.96 -1.84
CA SER A 45 -18.92 8.42 -1.67
C SER A 45 -17.71 9.17 -2.25
N PHE A 46 -16.66 8.45 -2.68
CA PHE A 46 -15.43 9.03 -3.19
C PHE A 46 -15.09 8.52 -4.60
N PRO A 47 -15.89 8.84 -5.62
CA PRO A 47 -15.75 8.27 -6.96
C PRO A 47 -14.43 8.64 -7.66
N ASN A 48 -13.83 9.78 -7.28
CA ASN A 48 -12.58 10.27 -7.86
C ASN A 48 -11.32 9.86 -7.06
N LEU A 49 -11.46 8.94 -6.09
CA LEU A 49 -10.35 8.50 -5.27
C LEU A 49 -9.31 7.74 -6.11
N ARG A 50 -8.07 8.19 -6.05
CA ARG A 50 -6.91 7.61 -6.77
C ARG A 50 -5.92 6.94 -5.84
N PHE A 51 -5.81 7.43 -4.63
CA PHE A 51 -4.93 6.90 -3.60
C PHE A 51 -5.68 6.64 -2.31
N LEU A 52 -5.52 5.42 -1.76
CA LEU A 52 -6.09 5.01 -0.48
C LEU A 52 -5.02 4.31 0.36
N CYS A 53 -4.74 4.85 1.55
CA CYS A 53 -3.86 4.22 2.53
C CYS A 53 -4.66 3.80 3.77
N LEU A 54 -4.74 2.49 3.97
CA LEU A 54 -5.39 1.82 5.12
C LEU A 54 -4.37 0.99 5.92
N ALA A 55 -3.08 1.28 5.79
CA ALA A 55 -2.01 0.55 6.46
C ALA A 55 -2.15 0.54 7.99
N GLY A 56 -1.84 -0.59 8.64
CA GLY A 56 -1.83 -0.67 10.10
C GLY A 56 -3.23 -0.54 10.73
N ASN A 57 -4.25 -1.08 10.08
CA ASN A 57 -5.60 -1.18 10.61
C ASN A 57 -5.92 -2.62 11.04
N ARG A 58 -7.20 -2.99 11.14
CA ARG A 58 -7.69 -4.31 11.57
C ARG A 58 -8.55 -4.97 10.50
N ILE A 59 -8.31 -4.66 9.23
CA ILE A 59 -9.09 -5.12 8.10
C ILE A 59 -8.83 -6.61 7.89
N GLN A 60 -9.91 -7.40 7.82
CA GLN A 60 -9.84 -8.85 7.64
C GLN A 60 -10.19 -9.29 6.22
N ARG A 61 -10.90 -8.47 5.47
CA ARG A 61 -11.33 -8.75 4.10
C ARG A 61 -11.13 -7.54 3.20
N VAL A 62 -10.71 -7.81 1.98
CA VAL A 62 -10.75 -6.82 0.90
C VAL A 62 -12.15 -6.90 0.31
N GLU A 63 -12.91 -5.82 0.43
CA GLU A 63 -14.29 -5.73 -0.03
C GLU A 63 -14.65 -4.27 -0.39
N ASN A 64 -15.69 -4.09 -1.17
CA ASN A 64 -16.27 -2.77 -1.49
C ASN A 64 -15.31 -1.79 -2.21
N LEU A 65 -14.30 -2.29 -2.92
CA LEU A 65 -13.38 -1.48 -3.70
C LEU A 65 -13.79 -1.35 -5.18
N GLN A 66 -14.68 -2.18 -5.65
CA GLN A 66 -15.17 -2.22 -7.04
C GLN A 66 -15.66 -0.84 -7.56
N PRO A 67 -16.39 -0.01 -6.76
CA PRO A 67 -16.84 1.30 -7.21
C PRO A 67 -15.72 2.30 -7.50
N LEU A 68 -14.50 2.04 -7.02
CA LEU A 68 -13.36 2.94 -7.14
C LEU A 68 -12.64 2.76 -8.48
N ALA A 69 -13.30 3.09 -9.57
CA ALA A 69 -12.81 2.89 -10.95
C ALA A 69 -11.50 3.64 -11.26
N HIS A 70 -11.17 4.66 -10.49
CA HIS A 70 -9.97 5.50 -10.66
C HIS A 70 -8.86 5.21 -9.65
N LEU A 71 -9.03 4.22 -8.77
CA LEU A 71 -8.05 3.90 -7.74
C LEU A 71 -6.78 3.32 -8.38
N CYS A 72 -5.68 4.07 -8.28
CA CYS A 72 -4.39 3.69 -8.84
C CYS A 72 -3.43 3.10 -7.81
N ALA A 73 -3.55 3.51 -6.53
CA ALA A 73 -2.67 3.04 -5.48
C ALA A 73 -3.44 2.71 -4.20
N LEU A 74 -3.17 1.53 -3.67
CA LEU A 74 -3.81 0.98 -2.48
C LEU A 74 -2.75 0.40 -1.53
N ASP A 75 -2.70 0.92 -0.31
CA ASP A 75 -1.84 0.40 0.76
C ASP A 75 -2.73 -0.23 1.85
N LEU A 76 -2.73 -1.55 1.92
CA LEU A 76 -3.41 -2.38 2.92
C LEU A 76 -2.39 -3.09 3.83
N SER A 77 -1.15 -2.66 3.84
CA SER A 77 -0.09 -3.31 4.62
C SER A 77 -0.40 -3.36 6.12
N HIS A 78 0.08 -4.40 6.79
CA HIS A 78 -0.09 -4.59 8.23
C HIS A 78 -1.56 -4.56 8.69
N ASN A 79 -2.41 -5.32 8.00
CA ASN A 79 -3.77 -5.62 8.38
C ASN A 79 -3.90 -7.10 8.80
N GLN A 80 -5.12 -7.64 8.83
CA GLN A 80 -5.42 -9.01 9.26
C GLN A 80 -6.07 -9.83 8.13
N ILE A 81 -5.68 -9.58 6.88
CA ILE A 81 -6.25 -10.22 5.70
C ILE A 81 -5.66 -11.62 5.56
N GLN A 82 -6.51 -12.65 5.72
CA GLN A 82 -6.10 -14.05 5.64
C GLN A 82 -6.26 -14.60 4.22
N VAL A 83 -7.32 -14.24 3.55
CA VAL A 83 -7.62 -14.68 2.18
C VAL A 83 -7.87 -13.45 1.32
N LEU A 84 -7.19 -13.40 0.18
CA LEU A 84 -7.36 -12.33 -0.79
C LEU A 84 -8.33 -12.78 -1.89
N ASP A 85 -9.47 -12.09 -1.98
CA ASP A 85 -10.33 -12.18 -3.14
C ASP A 85 -9.89 -11.12 -4.16
N THR A 86 -9.27 -11.57 -5.24
CA THR A 86 -8.76 -10.68 -6.28
C THR A 86 -9.86 -10.04 -7.13
N GLU A 87 -11.07 -10.59 -7.12
CA GLU A 87 -12.23 -10.01 -7.83
C GLU A 87 -12.69 -8.69 -7.17
N GLU A 88 -12.42 -8.52 -5.89
CA GLU A 88 -12.71 -7.29 -5.15
C GLU A 88 -11.70 -6.16 -5.42
N LEU A 89 -10.57 -6.45 -6.06
CA LEU A 89 -9.55 -5.46 -6.38
C LEU A 89 -9.89 -4.70 -7.67
N PRO A 90 -9.86 -3.36 -7.67
CA PRO A 90 -10.05 -2.57 -8.89
C PRO A 90 -8.95 -2.84 -9.92
N ARG A 91 -9.32 -3.12 -11.17
CA ARG A 91 -8.38 -3.37 -12.26
C ARG A 91 -7.55 -2.15 -12.68
N SER A 92 -7.90 -0.98 -12.15
CA SER A 92 -7.16 0.28 -12.33
C SER A 92 -5.88 0.37 -11.50
N LEU A 93 -5.67 -0.57 -10.54
CA LEU A 93 -4.53 -0.53 -9.64
C LEU A 93 -3.21 -0.69 -10.38
N GLN A 94 -2.28 0.20 -10.02
CA GLN A 94 -0.88 0.20 -10.45
C GLN A 94 0.07 -0.06 -9.29
N LEU A 95 -0.30 0.34 -8.08
CA LEU A 95 0.47 0.10 -6.86
C LEU A 95 -0.43 -0.61 -5.83
N LEU A 96 0.03 -1.75 -5.35
CA LEU A 96 -0.66 -2.52 -4.29
C LEU A 96 0.37 -2.96 -3.25
N ASP A 97 0.09 -2.68 -1.98
CA ASP A 97 0.91 -3.16 -0.85
C ASP A 97 0.01 -3.92 0.14
N LEU A 98 0.25 -5.21 0.27
CA LEU A 98 -0.41 -6.12 1.21
C LEU A 98 0.58 -6.68 2.24
N THR A 99 1.82 -6.15 2.29
CA THR A 99 2.87 -6.61 3.20
C THR A 99 2.37 -6.72 4.64
N GLY A 100 2.73 -7.81 5.32
CA GLY A 100 2.34 -8.01 6.73
C GLY A 100 0.90 -8.49 6.92
N ASN A 101 0.26 -9.03 5.88
CA ASN A 101 -0.99 -9.78 5.96
C ASN A 101 -0.71 -11.29 5.76
N GLU A 102 -1.53 -12.16 6.34
CA GLU A 102 -1.37 -13.63 6.20
C GLU A 102 -1.54 -14.10 4.75
N CYS A 103 -2.38 -13.43 3.96
CA CYS A 103 -2.60 -13.77 2.55
C CYS A 103 -1.31 -13.71 1.70
N THR A 104 -0.33 -12.89 2.08
CA THR A 104 0.95 -12.78 1.35
C THR A 104 1.86 -13.98 1.52
N LEU A 105 1.57 -14.83 2.51
CA LEU A 105 2.34 -16.06 2.80
C LEU A 105 1.80 -17.29 2.07
N GLN A 106 0.68 -17.15 1.35
CA GLN A 106 0.08 -18.25 0.62
C GLN A 106 0.86 -18.57 -0.67
N ASP A 107 0.98 -19.85 -0.96
CA ASP A 107 1.60 -20.30 -2.21
C ASP A 107 0.82 -19.77 -3.42
N GLY A 108 1.53 -19.23 -4.40
CA GLY A 108 0.92 -18.65 -5.61
C GLY A 108 0.28 -17.28 -5.43
N TYR A 109 0.45 -16.64 -4.26
CA TYR A 109 -0.12 -15.31 -3.98
C TYR A 109 0.27 -14.28 -5.05
N ARG A 110 1.58 -14.19 -5.37
CA ARG A 110 2.09 -13.21 -6.33
C ARG A 110 1.50 -13.43 -7.71
N GLU A 111 1.49 -14.68 -8.18
CA GLU A 111 0.96 -15.07 -9.48
C GLU A 111 -0.54 -14.79 -9.58
N LEU A 112 -1.28 -15.05 -8.52
CA LEU A 112 -2.71 -14.79 -8.43
C LEU A 112 -3.01 -13.29 -8.61
N VAL A 113 -2.28 -12.43 -7.89
CA VAL A 113 -2.46 -10.98 -7.96
C VAL A 113 -2.07 -10.44 -9.34
N LEU A 114 -0.95 -10.90 -9.90
CA LEU A 114 -0.49 -10.46 -11.23
C LEU A 114 -1.46 -10.86 -12.34
N ALA A 115 -2.05 -12.04 -12.24
CA ALA A 115 -3.06 -12.50 -13.21
C ALA A 115 -4.33 -11.65 -13.16
N ALA A 116 -4.73 -11.18 -11.97
CA ALA A 116 -5.94 -10.38 -11.78
C ALA A 116 -5.75 -8.89 -12.14
N LEU A 117 -4.54 -8.36 -11.98
CA LEU A 117 -4.23 -6.94 -12.12
C LEU A 117 -3.19 -6.67 -13.23
N PRO A 118 -3.60 -6.66 -14.50
CA PRO A 118 -2.67 -6.53 -15.64
C PRO A 118 -1.96 -5.17 -15.71
N ARG A 119 -2.44 -4.15 -15.02
CA ARG A 119 -1.83 -2.81 -14.97
C ARG A 119 -0.93 -2.59 -13.76
N LEU A 120 -0.73 -3.61 -12.94
CA LEU A 120 0.07 -3.49 -11.72
C LEU A 120 1.56 -3.31 -12.07
N LEU A 121 2.16 -2.27 -11.53
CA LEU A 121 3.59 -1.93 -11.71
C LEU A 121 4.41 -2.33 -10.50
N GLN A 122 3.79 -2.35 -9.32
CA GLN A 122 4.45 -2.66 -8.05
C GLN A 122 3.52 -3.44 -7.13
N LEU A 123 4.04 -4.53 -6.57
CA LEU A 123 3.39 -5.36 -5.55
C LEU A 123 4.30 -5.48 -4.34
N ASP A 124 3.79 -5.17 -3.13
CA ASP A 124 4.48 -5.33 -1.85
C ASP A 124 5.87 -4.63 -1.82
N ALA A 125 5.93 -3.40 -2.36
CA ALA A 125 7.14 -2.61 -2.52
C ALA A 125 8.19 -3.21 -3.51
N GLN A 126 7.82 -4.24 -4.29
CA GLN A 126 8.66 -4.83 -5.32
C GLN A 126 8.13 -4.50 -6.72
N PRO A 127 8.95 -3.97 -7.64
CA PRO A 127 8.55 -3.75 -9.02
C PRO A 127 8.22 -5.09 -9.71
N ILE A 128 7.27 -5.08 -10.65
CA ILE A 128 6.82 -6.27 -11.37
C ILE A 128 7.72 -6.55 -12.58
N HIS A 129 8.14 -5.47 -13.27
CA HIS A 129 9.14 -5.55 -14.32
C HIS A 129 10.51 -5.25 -13.69
N GLY A 130 11.50 -6.13 -13.95
CA GLY A 130 12.85 -6.00 -13.40
C GLY A 130 13.43 -4.61 -13.64
N GLU A 131 14.17 -4.13 -12.67
CA GLU A 131 15.03 -2.98 -12.81
C GLU A 131 15.92 -3.24 -14.04
N GLU A 132 15.73 -2.49 -15.13
CA GLU A 132 16.81 -2.31 -16.07
C GLU A 132 17.89 -1.55 -15.28
N GLU A 133 18.92 -2.29 -14.86
CA GLU A 133 20.13 -1.72 -14.31
C GLU A 133 20.64 -0.70 -15.34
N GLU A 134 20.67 0.58 -14.97
CA GLU A 134 21.50 1.57 -15.65
C GLU A 134 22.97 1.20 -15.45
N GLY A 135 23.46 0.27 -16.26
CA GLY A 135 24.85 -0.10 -16.39
C GLY A 135 25.24 0.02 -17.86
N GLY A 136 25.95 1.09 -18.19
CA GLY A 136 26.26 1.54 -19.53
C GLY A 136 26.84 0.51 -20.49
N GLY A 137 26.52 0.67 -21.78
CA GLY A 137 27.19 -0.01 -22.89
C GLY A 137 26.38 0.00 -24.17
N SER A 138 26.63 0.99 -25.01
CA SER A 138 26.39 1.12 -26.45
C SER A 138 26.13 -0.18 -27.25
N SER A 139 25.00 -0.27 -27.99
CA SER A 139 24.97 -0.23 -29.47
C SER A 139 23.60 -0.63 -30.03
N SER A 140 23.06 0.28 -30.82
CA SER A 140 22.35 0.14 -32.10
C SER A 140 21.70 -1.22 -32.45
N SER A 141 20.36 -1.23 -32.53
CA SER A 141 19.65 -1.50 -33.79
C SER A 141 18.16 -1.16 -33.64
N LYS A 142 17.66 -0.43 -34.62
CA LYS A 142 16.29 -0.08 -34.91
C LYS A 142 15.51 -1.35 -35.23
N ASP A 143 14.29 -1.48 -34.74
CA ASP A 143 13.14 -1.86 -35.56
C ASP A 143 11.87 -1.33 -34.89
N GLU A 144 11.13 -0.61 -35.66
CA GLU A 144 9.88 0.09 -35.42
C GLU A 144 8.76 -0.93 -35.39
N ASP A 145 7.93 -0.90 -34.32
CA ASP A 145 6.47 -1.08 -34.38
C ASP A 145 5.88 -0.66 -33.03
N ASP A 146 5.80 0.65 -32.87
CA ASP A 146 5.14 1.30 -31.76
C ASP A 146 3.65 1.43 -32.08
N GLU A 147 2.85 0.39 -31.78
CA GLU A 147 1.40 0.48 -31.82
C GLU A 147 0.90 1.35 -30.66
N LEU A 148 0.81 2.64 -30.95
CA LEU A 148 0.27 3.70 -30.13
C LEU A 148 -1.12 3.33 -29.60
N LEU A 149 -1.19 2.83 -28.36
CA LEU A 149 -2.43 2.85 -27.61
C LEU A 149 -2.81 4.32 -27.34
N PRO A 150 -4.07 4.72 -27.58
CA PRO A 150 -4.48 6.10 -27.45
C PRO A 150 -4.32 6.55 -25.98
N GLU A 151 -3.54 7.60 -25.80
CA GLU A 151 -3.48 8.36 -24.55
C GLU A 151 -4.89 8.77 -24.15
N PRO A 152 -5.34 8.54 -22.91
CA PRO A 152 -6.62 9.05 -22.45
C PRO A 152 -6.53 10.59 -22.40
N SER A 153 -7.12 11.23 -23.38
CA SER A 153 -7.28 12.67 -23.47
C SER A 153 -8.26 13.14 -22.39
N GLY A 154 -7.75 13.45 -21.20
CA GLY A 154 -8.50 14.10 -20.12
C GLY A 154 -7.63 15.14 -19.44
N PRO A 155 -8.20 16.22 -18.90
CA PRO A 155 -7.46 17.35 -18.34
C PRO A 155 -6.65 17.05 -17.06
N PHE A 156 -6.48 15.80 -16.70
CA PHE A 156 -5.72 15.35 -15.54
C PHE A 156 -4.73 14.25 -15.94
N THR A 157 -3.66 14.65 -16.61
CA THR A 157 -2.44 13.84 -16.64
C THR A 157 -1.93 13.80 -15.20
N VAL A 158 -2.06 12.65 -14.55
CA VAL A 158 -1.33 12.40 -13.30
C VAL A 158 0.14 12.49 -13.66
N ASP A 159 0.82 13.53 -13.16
CA ASP A 159 2.21 13.79 -13.43
C ASP A 159 3.03 12.52 -13.08
N LYS A 160 3.96 12.13 -13.97
CA LYS A 160 4.91 11.03 -13.70
C LYS A 160 5.66 11.24 -12.38
N GLY A 161 5.83 12.48 -11.95
CA GLY A 161 6.34 12.87 -10.65
C GLY A 161 5.49 12.38 -9.47
N PHE A 162 4.17 12.41 -9.58
CA PHE A 162 3.27 11.96 -8.51
C PHE A 162 3.50 10.49 -8.15
N PHE A 163 3.61 9.61 -9.13
CA PHE A 163 3.88 8.19 -8.89
C PHE A 163 5.29 7.92 -8.35
N ALA A 164 6.28 8.72 -8.79
CA ALA A 164 7.64 8.61 -8.28
C ALA A 164 7.70 9.04 -6.80
N ASP A 165 7.04 10.13 -6.43
CA ASP A 165 6.97 10.60 -5.05
C ASP A 165 6.17 9.63 -4.17
N LEU A 166 5.06 9.09 -4.67
CA LEU A 166 4.25 8.11 -3.97
C LEU A 166 5.03 6.81 -3.72
N ARG A 167 5.75 6.29 -4.74
CA ARG A 167 6.64 5.13 -4.58
C ARG A 167 7.72 5.39 -3.54
N ARG A 168 8.35 6.56 -3.56
CA ARG A 168 9.36 6.97 -2.58
C ARG A 168 8.78 7.04 -1.17
N GLU A 169 7.58 7.58 -1.03
CA GLU A 169 6.88 7.67 0.26
C GLU A 169 6.52 6.29 0.80
N LEU A 170 5.96 5.39 -0.01
CA LEU A 170 5.61 4.02 0.37
C LEU A 170 6.85 3.20 0.73
N ALA A 171 7.93 3.29 -0.06
CA ALA A 171 9.20 2.63 0.23
C ALA A 171 9.84 3.16 1.53
N GLY A 172 9.80 4.47 1.74
CA GLY A 172 10.30 5.11 2.96
C GLY A 172 9.52 4.67 4.21
N ARG A 173 8.21 4.49 4.09
CA ARG A 173 7.36 3.99 5.18
C ARG A 173 7.65 2.52 5.49
N SER A 174 7.82 1.68 4.48
CA SER A 174 8.18 0.27 4.65
C SER A 174 9.52 0.11 5.35
N GLN A 175 10.54 0.89 4.96
CA GLN A 175 11.85 0.89 5.61
C GLN A 175 11.78 1.39 7.06
N ARG A 176 11.00 2.44 7.34
CA ARG A 176 10.82 2.96 8.71
C ARG A 176 10.16 1.92 9.59
N ARG A 177 9.07 1.28 9.15
CA ARG A 177 8.38 0.21 9.89
C ARG A 177 9.30 -0.98 10.17
N ARG A 178 10.11 -1.42 9.19
CA ARG A 178 11.12 -2.47 9.42
C ARG A 178 12.13 -2.09 10.49
N ARG A 179 12.59 -0.83 10.51
CA ARG A 179 13.52 -0.35 11.55
C ARG A 179 12.86 -0.32 12.93
N GLU A 180 11.64 0.20 13.02
CA GLU A 180 10.87 0.24 14.27
C GLU A 180 10.65 -1.17 14.82
N THR A 181 10.19 -2.12 13.99
CA THR A 181 10.00 -3.52 14.38
C THR A 181 11.30 -4.19 14.83
N LEU A 182 12.41 -3.94 14.14
CA LEU A 182 13.71 -4.47 14.54
C LEU A 182 14.20 -3.86 15.86
N GLN A 183 13.96 -2.58 16.10
CA GLN A 183 14.30 -1.93 17.38
C GLN A 183 13.46 -2.47 18.53
N GLU A 184 12.14 -2.63 18.34
CA GLU A 184 11.25 -3.23 19.33
C GLU A 184 11.66 -4.68 19.65
N HIS A 185 11.98 -5.46 18.62
CA HIS A 185 12.43 -6.84 18.80
C HIS A 185 13.74 -6.91 19.58
N ARG A 186 14.68 -6.02 19.27
CA ARG A 186 15.97 -5.93 19.98
C ARG A 186 15.78 -5.53 21.43
N ALA A 187 14.98 -4.51 21.71
CA ALA A 187 14.65 -4.08 23.07
C ALA A 187 14.01 -5.21 23.90
N ARG A 188 13.13 -6.00 23.26
CA ARG A 188 12.50 -7.16 23.91
C ARG A 188 13.50 -8.29 24.20
N LEU A 189 14.46 -8.52 23.32
CA LEU A 189 15.55 -9.49 23.58
C LEU A 189 16.44 -9.04 24.72
N ASP A 190 16.80 -7.76 24.78
CA ASP A 190 17.61 -7.18 25.84
C ASP A 190 16.88 -7.31 27.20
N GLU A 191 15.58 -7.00 27.26
CA GLU A 191 14.75 -7.18 28.48
C GLU A 191 14.71 -8.65 28.94
N LEU A 192 14.60 -9.60 28.00
CA LEU A 192 14.59 -11.02 28.32
C LEU A 192 15.97 -11.50 28.82
N GLN A 193 17.06 -10.94 28.30
CA GLN A 193 18.40 -11.23 28.79
C GLN A 193 18.61 -10.70 30.21
N GLU A 194 18.20 -9.46 30.49
CA GLU A 194 18.28 -8.89 31.84
C GLU A 194 17.47 -9.71 32.85
N ARG A 195 16.23 -10.11 32.50
CA ARG A 195 15.42 -11.02 33.34
C ARG A 195 16.10 -12.36 33.59
N ARG A 196 16.72 -12.93 32.58
CA ARG A 196 17.45 -14.18 32.71
C ARG A 196 18.67 -14.03 33.66
N GLU A 197 19.41 -12.94 33.57
CA GLU A 197 20.56 -12.67 34.44
C GLU A 197 20.12 -12.46 35.89
N LEU A 198 19.02 -11.75 36.13
CA LEU A 198 18.43 -11.58 37.44
C LEU A 198 18.01 -12.92 38.06
N LEU A 199 17.40 -13.82 37.27
CA LEU A 199 17.00 -15.15 37.72
C LEU A 199 18.19 -16.07 38.02
N LEU A 200 19.28 -15.95 37.26
CA LEU A 200 20.51 -16.73 37.47
C LEU A 200 21.38 -16.17 38.59
N GLY A 201 21.29 -14.85 38.86
CA GLY A 201 22.02 -14.18 39.95
C GLY A 201 21.46 -14.45 41.35
N THR A 202 20.20 -14.86 41.48
CA THR A 202 19.55 -15.16 42.77
C THR A 202 19.81 -16.59 43.30
N HIS A 203 20.62 -17.39 42.61
CA HIS A 203 21.00 -18.75 43.02
C HIS A 203 22.46 -18.85 43.54
N ARG A 204 23.09 -17.74 43.90
CA ARG A 204 24.40 -17.76 44.53
C ARG A 204 24.34 -17.09 45.93
N ASP A 205 23.71 -17.75 46.88
CA ASP A 205 23.94 -17.63 48.33
C ASP A 205 23.59 -18.95 49.01
#